data_8b22864ec396f1514565dd29bd36ccb7
#
_entry.id   8b22864ec396f1514565dd29bd36ccb7
#
_cell.length_a   1.000
_cell.length_b   1.000
_cell.length_c   1.000
_cell.angle_alpha   90.00
_cell.angle_beta   90.00
_cell.angle_gamma   90.00
#
_symmetry.space_group_name_H-M   'P 1'
#
loop_
_entity.id
_entity.type
_entity.pdbx_description
1 polymer ?
#
loop_
_entity_poly.entity_id
_entity_poly.type
_entity_poly.pdbx_seq_one_letter_code
_entity_poly.pdbx_strand_id
1 'polypeptide(L)'
;QEIRIMLPIMLKAISYFRDYEFIIGGAKNIDINFYKKIIKSYSVKLVFDQNYNLMSLASAALSTSGTVTLELAIHKVPQVVCYKTSLISFLIAKKIIKTKYISLVNILSKKKVVDELIQNDFTLENLIISLEKNLNKNNIENTVKDYKNLISKLNNQPVFDNVAKNIVSFLTKT
;
A
#
# COMPACT_ATOMS: atom_id res chain seq x y z
N GLN A 1 4.04 5.90 15.02
CA GLN A 1 4.19 4.62 15.76
C GLN A 1 4.36 3.44 14.81
N GLU A 2 3.56 3.34 13.76
CA GLU A 2 3.57 2.24 12.77
C GLU A 2 4.90 2.13 12.02
N ILE A 3 5.44 3.24 11.50
CA ILE A 3 6.74 3.26 10.80
C ILE A 3 7.86 2.68 11.66
N ARG A 4 7.87 3.00 12.96
CA ARG A 4 8.89 2.49 13.90
C ARG A 4 8.86 0.97 14.02
N ILE A 5 7.70 0.36 13.85
CA ILE A 5 7.52 -1.09 13.94
C ILE A 5 7.75 -1.77 12.58
N MET A 6 7.22 -1.17 11.51
CA MET A 6 7.20 -1.82 10.19
C MET A 6 8.48 -1.61 9.39
N LEU A 7 8.98 -0.37 9.34
CA LEU A 7 10.16 -0.05 8.52
C LEU A 7 11.40 -0.92 8.80
N PRO A 8 11.76 -1.24 10.05
CA PRO A 8 12.89 -2.14 10.32
C PRO A 8 12.72 -3.55 9.73
N ILE A 9 11.48 -4.07 9.68
CA ILE A 9 11.20 -5.39 9.09
C ILE A 9 11.34 -5.31 7.57
N MET A 10 10.80 -4.25 6.94
CA MET A 10 10.92 -4.00 5.50
C MET A 10 12.38 -3.87 5.07
N LEU A 11 13.18 -3.14 5.83
CA LEU A 11 14.62 -2.93 5.53
C LEU A 11 15.44 -4.21 5.57
N LYS A 12 15.07 -5.19 6.39
CA LYS A 12 15.74 -6.49 6.42
C LYS A 12 15.61 -7.25 5.09
N ALA A 13 14.58 -6.98 4.29
CA ALA A 13 14.41 -7.61 2.99
C ALA A 13 15.48 -7.19 1.97
N ILE A 14 16.13 -6.03 2.15
CA ILE A 14 17.17 -5.51 1.23
C ILE A 14 18.27 -6.54 0.95
N SER A 15 18.69 -7.29 1.97
CA SER A 15 19.78 -8.29 1.84
C SER A 15 19.42 -9.47 0.93
N TYR A 16 18.14 -9.70 0.67
CA TYR A 16 17.62 -10.79 -0.18
C TYR A 16 17.41 -10.37 -1.64
N PHE A 17 17.34 -9.06 -1.91
CA PHE A 17 17.07 -8.52 -3.24
C PHE A 17 18.20 -7.60 -3.71
N ARG A 18 19.42 -8.15 -3.83
CA ARG A 18 20.66 -7.39 -4.10
C ARG A 18 20.69 -6.73 -5.49
N ASP A 19 19.90 -7.24 -6.43
CA ASP A 19 19.80 -6.70 -7.79
C ASP A 19 18.83 -5.53 -7.88
N TYR A 20 18.21 -5.14 -6.77
CA TYR A 20 17.24 -4.04 -6.70
C TYR A 20 17.74 -2.90 -5.82
N GLU A 21 17.49 -1.68 -6.25
CA GLU A 21 17.68 -0.50 -5.43
C GLU A 21 16.42 -0.26 -4.58
N PHE A 22 16.62 -0.07 -3.29
CA PHE A 22 15.55 0.26 -2.37
C PHE A 22 15.50 1.76 -2.12
N ILE A 23 14.29 2.33 -2.26
CA ILE A 23 14.04 3.76 -2.05
C ILE A 23 12.83 3.90 -1.12
N ILE A 24 12.96 4.75 -0.12
CA ILE A 24 11.87 5.08 0.79
C ILE A 24 11.25 6.40 0.35
N GLY A 25 9.95 6.38 0.03
CA GLY A 25 9.12 7.58 -0.06
C GLY A 25 8.71 8.03 1.35
N GLY A 26 9.34 9.04 1.87
CA GLY A 26 9.07 9.55 3.21
C GLY A 26 7.77 10.33 3.29
N ALA A 27 7.04 10.22 4.41
CA ALA A 27 5.86 11.04 4.69
C ALA A 27 6.28 12.44 5.15
N LYS A 28 5.67 13.48 4.56
CA LYS A 28 6.01 14.90 4.82
C LYS A 28 5.89 15.32 6.29
N ASN A 29 4.96 14.74 6.99
CA ASN A 29 4.66 15.06 8.39
C ASN A 29 5.57 14.35 9.39
N ILE A 30 6.60 13.64 8.93
CA ILE A 30 7.54 12.90 9.78
C ILE A 30 8.94 13.48 9.62
N ASP A 31 9.57 13.76 10.76
CA ASP A 31 10.93 14.31 10.81
C ASP A 31 11.93 13.38 10.08
N ILE A 32 12.73 13.96 9.19
CA ILE A 32 13.80 13.27 8.46
C ILE A 32 14.77 12.54 9.41
N ASN A 33 15.07 13.12 10.57
CA ASN A 33 15.97 12.53 11.56
C ASN A 33 15.41 11.22 12.14
N PHE A 34 14.08 11.10 12.18
CA PHE A 34 13.43 9.87 12.57
C PHE A 34 13.76 8.73 11.59
N TYR A 35 13.64 9.00 10.28
CA TYR A 35 14.02 8.04 9.25
C TYR A 35 15.51 7.73 9.29
N LYS A 36 16.37 8.75 9.37
CA LYS A 36 17.82 8.59 9.40
C LYS A 36 18.30 7.66 10.53
N LYS A 37 17.66 7.72 11.70
CA LYS A 37 17.96 6.82 12.82
C LYS A 37 17.69 5.37 12.51
N ILE A 38 16.61 5.08 11.75
CA ILE A 38 16.20 3.72 11.41
C ILE A 38 17.04 3.16 10.26
N ILE A 39 17.33 3.99 9.24
CA ILE A 39 18.02 3.56 8.02
C ILE A 39 19.54 3.54 8.12
N LYS A 40 20.11 4.01 9.23
CA LYS A 40 21.56 4.22 9.42
C LYS A 40 22.47 3.05 8.96
N SER A 41 21.98 1.81 9.11
CA SER A 41 22.74 0.59 8.79
C SER A 41 22.35 -0.04 7.45
N TYR A 42 21.53 0.62 6.65
CA TYR A 42 21.01 0.07 5.40
C TYR A 42 21.40 0.95 4.20
N SER A 43 21.77 0.30 3.10
CA SER A 43 21.98 0.98 1.82
C SER A 43 20.63 1.24 1.15
N VAL A 44 20.00 2.37 1.51
CA VAL A 44 18.67 2.77 1.03
C VAL A 44 18.63 4.28 0.84
N LYS A 45 17.99 4.74 -0.23
CA LYS A 45 17.72 6.16 -0.46
C LYS A 45 16.43 6.58 0.23
N LEU A 46 16.39 7.80 0.74
CA LEU A 46 15.20 8.42 1.31
C LEU A 46 14.87 9.67 0.50
N VAL A 47 13.66 9.75 -0.03
CA VAL A 47 13.16 10.87 -0.81
C VAL A 47 11.82 11.36 -0.28
N PHE A 48 11.53 12.64 -0.48
CA PHE A 48 10.27 13.27 -0.12
C PHE A 48 9.70 13.97 -1.35
N ASP A 49 8.38 14.10 -1.40
CA ASP A 49 7.66 14.84 -2.45
C ASP A 49 7.85 14.32 -3.89
N GLN A 50 8.31 13.08 -4.03
CA GLN A 50 8.55 12.44 -5.32
C GLN A 50 7.77 11.12 -5.48
N ASN A 51 6.67 10.95 -4.74
CA ASN A 51 5.93 9.69 -4.72
C ASN A 51 5.48 9.25 -6.12
N TYR A 52 4.98 10.17 -6.96
CA TYR A 52 4.58 9.83 -8.34
C TYR A 52 5.76 9.36 -9.19
N ASN A 53 6.90 10.04 -9.08
CA ASN A 53 8.11 9.65 -9.80
C ASN A 53 8.59 8.27 -9.34
N LEU A 54 8.58 8.01 -8.03
CA LEU A 54 8.92 6.71 -7.48
C LEU A 54 7.99 5.62 -8.00
N MET A 55 6.68 5.84 -7.97
CA MET A 55 5.69 4.88 -8.44
C MET A 55 5.83 4.58 -9.92
N SER A 56 6.20 5.59 -10.76
CA SER A 56 6.40 5.39 -12.20
C SER A 56 7.63 4.55 -12.53
N LEU A 57 8.62 4.47 -11.65
CA LEU A 57 9.89 3.75 -11.84
C LEU A 57 9.95 2.44 -11.05
N ALA A 58 9.05 2.22 -10.10
CA ALA A 58 9.12 1.09 -9.20
C ALA A 58 8.76 -0.23 -9.88
N SER A 59 9.59 -1.26 -9.69
CA SER A 59 9.30 -2.64 -10.11
C SER A 59 8.29 -3.32 -9.17
N ALA A 60 8.34 -3.01 -7.89
CA ALA A 60 7.39 -3.43 -6.86
C ALA A 60 7.42 -2.47 -5.69
N ALA A 61 6.43 -2.52 -4.82
CA ALA A 61 6.35 -1.65 -3.65
C ALA A 61 5.94 -2.41 -2.38
N LEU A 62 6.55 -2.02 -1.26
CA LEU A 62 6.04 -2.31 0.08
C LEU A 62 5.27 -1.08 0.55
N SER A 63 3.98 -1.23 0.75
CA SER A 63 3.09 -0.12 1.12
C SER A 63 2.40 -0.38 2.47
N THR A 64 1.92 0.68 3.09
CA THR A 64 0.99 0.58 4.21
C THR A 64 -0.44 0.64 3.71
N SER A 65 -1.42 0.27 4.56
CA SER A 65 -2.83 0.45 4.22
C SER A 65 -3.16 1.94 4.06
N GLY A 66 -3.97 2.29 3.05
CA GLY A 66 -4.41 3.65 2.75
C GLY A 66 -4.60 3.91 1.27
N THR A 67 -4.73 5.19 0.89
CA THR A 67 -4.92 5.63 -0.51
C THR A 67 -3.74 5.29 -1.39
N VAL A 68 -2.53 5.19 -0.83
CA VAL A 68 -1.31 4.81 -1.55
C VAL A 68 -1.47 3.47 -2.30
N THR A 69 -2.31 2.56 -1.79
CA THR A 69 -2.56 1.28 -2.47
C THR A 69 -3.27 1.46 -3.81
N LEU A 70 -4.19 2.44 -3.92
CA LEU A 70 -4.83 2.80 -5.19
C LEU A 70 -3.88 3.58 -6.11
N GLU A 71 -3.07 4.46 -5.56
CA GLU A 71 -2.07 5.22 -6.33
C GLU A 71 -1.09 4.26 -7.01
N LEU A 72 -0.57 3.27 -6.27
CA LEU A 72 0.28 2.20 -6.82
C LEU A 72 -0.45 1.39 -7.90
N ALA A 73 -1.74 1.09 -7.72
CA ALA A 73 -2.53 0.38 -8.72
C ALA A 73 -2.71 1.21 -10.00
N ILE A 74 -2.93 2.53 -9.91
CA ILE A 74 -3.00 3.45 -11.04
C ILE A 74 -1.68 3.44 -11.82
N HIS A 75 -0.56 3.46 -11.12
CA HIS A 75 0.79 3.35 -11.72
C HIS A 75 1.16 1.92 -12.14
N LYS A 76 0.27 0.93 -11.94
CA LYS A 76 0.46 -0.49 -12.28
C LYS A 76 1.64 -1.14 -11.55
N VAL A 77 1.97 -0.65 -10.38
CA VAL A 77 3.06 -1.17 -9.55
C VAL A 77 2.55 -2.32 -8.68
N PRO A 78 3.09 -3.54 -8.83
CA PRO A 78 2.80 -4.64 -7.92
C PRO A 78 3.19 -4.26 -6.50
N GLN A 79 2.39 -4.67 -5.51
CA GLN A 79 2.62 -4.24 -4.14
C GLN A 79 2.31 -5.33 -3.11
N VAL A 80 3.01 -5.25 -1.99
CA VAL A 80 2.68 -5.97 -0.75
C VAL A 80 2.21 -4.95 0.27
N VAL A 81 1.01 -5.11 0.78
CA VAL A 81 0.46 -4.22 1.79
C VAL A 81 0.81 -4.76 3.17
N CYS A 82 1.54 -3.97 3.93
CA CYS A 82 2.04 -4.32 5.25
C CYS A 82 1.30 -3.51 6.32
N TYR A 83 0.86 -4.18 7.38
CA TYR A 83 0.23 -3.51 8.51
C TYR A 83 0.58 -4.18 9.83
N LYS A 84 1.17 -3.40 10.73
CA LYS A 84 1.45 -3.81 12.10
C LYS A 84 1.29 -2.65 13.06
N THR A 85 0.48 -2.85 14.07
CA THR A 85 0.23 -1.89 15.14
C THR A 85 0.23 -2.57 16.50
N SER A 86 -0.01 -1.83 17.58
CA SER A 86 -0.12 -2.45 18.91
C SER A 86 -1.25 -3.47 18.96
N LEU A 87 -1.10 -4.52 19.75
CA LEU A 87 -2.12 -5.56 19.92
C LEU A 87 -3.47 -4.98 20.37
N ILE A 88 -3.44 -4.00 21.26
CA ILE A 88 -4.66 -3.35 21.78
C ILE A 88 -5.38 -2.61 20.65
N SER A 89 -4.66 -1.78 19.87
CA SER A 89 -5.23 -1.04 18.75
C SER A 89 -5.79 -1.99 17.69
N PHE A 90 -5.10 -3.11 17.41
CA PHE A 90 -5.56 -4.11 16.46
C PHE A 90 -6.84 -4.81 16.92
N LEU A 91 -6.94 -5.21 18.18
CA LEU A 91 -8.12 -5.87 18.73
C LEU A 91 -9.35 -4.97 18.68
N ILE A 92 -9.17 -3.67 18.98
CA ILE A 92 -10.24 -2.68 18.88
C ILE A 92 -10.67 -2.52 17.41
N ALA A 93 -9.71 -2.32 16.49
CA ALA A 93 -9.98 -2.18 15.07
C ALA A 93 -10.70 -3.43 14.51
N LYS A 94 -10.26 -4.64 14.87
CA LYS A 94 -10.86 -5.90 14.43
C LYS A 94 -12.32 -6.08 14.85
N LYS A 95 -12.72 -5.53 16.02
CA LYS A 95 -14.12 -5.54 16.45
C LYS A 95 -15.01 -4.59 15.65
N ILE A 96 -14.46 -3.49 15.19
CA ILE A 96 -15.21 -2.41 14.49
C ILE A 96 -15.23 -2.68 12.98
N ILE A 97 -14.10 -3.13 12.40
CA ILE A 97 -13.93 -3.32 10.97
C ILE A 97 -14.44 -4.72 10.57
N LYS A 98 -15.57 -4.74 9.86
CA LYS A 98 -16.19 -5.98 9.33
C LYS A 98 -15.65 -6.40 7.97
N THR A 99 -14.63 -5.72 7.42
CA THR A 99 -14.08 -6.04 6.10
C THR A 99 -13.04 -7.16 6.18
N LYS A 100 -13.05 -8.04 5.17
CA LYS A 100 -12.05 -9.12 5.02
C LYS A 100 -10.66 -8.58 4.67
N TYR A 101 -10.58 -7.41 4.06
CA TYR A 101 -9.37 -6.80 3.52
C TYR A 101 -9.12 -5.43 4.14
N ILE A 102 -7.87 -4.98 4.14
CA ILE A 102 -7.47 -3.67 4.65
C ILE A 102 -7.02 -2.69 3.54
N SER A 103 -6.55 -3.19 2.40
CA SER A 103 -6.18 -2.34 1.27
C SER A 103 -7.41 -1.93 0.46
N LEU A 104 -7.43 -0.69 -0.01
CA LEU A 104 -8.50 -0.21 -0.87
C LEU A 104 -8.58 -1.01 -2.18
N VAL A 105 -7.46 -1.48 -2.69
CA VAL A 105 -7.41 -2.34 -3.89
C VAL A 105 -8.22 -3.61 -3.68
N ASN A 106 -8.00 -4.36 -2.60
CA ASN A 106 -8.71 -5.61 -2.33
C ASN A 106 -10.19 -5.36 -1.97
N ILE A 107 -10.46 -4.32 -1.16
CA ILE A 107 -11.82 -3.93 -0.74
C ILE A 107 -12.68 -3.61 -1.96
N LEU A 108 -12.22 -2.73 -2.84
CA LEU A 108 -12.96 -2.29 -4.02
C LEU A 108 -13.05 -3.38 -5.10
N SER A 109 -12.02 -4.21 -5.22
CA SER A 109 -12.03 -5.38 -6.10
C SER A 109 -12.90 -6.52 -5.59
N LYS A 110 -13.30 -6.51 -4.31
CA LYS A 110 -14.01 -7.58 -3.59
C LYS A 110 -13.31 -8.95 -3.68
N LYS A 111 -12.00 -8.94 -3.93
CA LYS A 111 -11.13 -10.13 -4.01
C LYS A 111 -9.70 -9.77 -3.63
N LYS A 112 -8.89 -10.80 -3.33
CA LYS A 112 -7.46 -10.64 -3.09
C LYS A 112 -6.73 -10.39 -4.42
N VAL A 113 -6.36 -9.15 -4.69
CA VAL A 113 -5.53 -8.72 -5.81
C VAL A 113 -4.08 -8.57 -5.38
N VAL A 114 -3.88 -8.04 -4.18
CA VAL A 114 -2.56 -7.82 -3.57
C VAL A 114 -2.44 -8.60 -2.26
N ASP A 115 -1.22 -9.02 -1.93
CA ASP A 115 -0.96 -9.66 -0.65
C ASP A 115 -1.01 -8.63 0.48
N GLU A 116 -1.69 -8.99 1.57
CA GLU A 116 -1.80 -8.18 2.79
C GLU A 116 -1.15 -8.96 3.94
N LEU A 117 -0.04 -8.47 4.43
CA LEU A 117 0.67 -9.02 5.58
C LEU A 117 0.28 -8.22 6.82
N ILE A 118 -0.58 -8.82 7.65
CA ILE A 118 -1.21 -8.14 8.78
C ILE A 118 -0.72 -8.76 10.09
N GLN A 119 -0.24 -7.94 11.01
CA GLN A 119 0.14 -8.32 12.38
C GLN A 119 1.13 -9.51 12.41
N ASN A 120 0.65 -10.71 12.73
CA ASN A 120 1.48 -11.91 12.86
C ASN A 120 1.96 -12.45 11.51
N ASP A 121 1.22 -12.17 10.42
CA ASP A 121 1.62 -12.55 9.06
C ASP A 121 2.70 -11.61 8.51
N PHE A 122 2.89 -10.43 9.13
CA PHE A 122 3.95 -9.50 8.75
C PHE A 122 5.29 -9.93 9.37
N THR A 123 5.87 -10.96 8.81
CA THR A 123 7.20 -11.51 9.10
C THR A 123 8.14 -11.22 7.93
N LEU A 124 9.46 -11.29 8.18
CA LEU A 124 10.46 -11.15 7.12
C LEU A 124 10.29 -12.25 6.05
N GLU A 125 10.04 -13.48 6.47
CA GLU A 125 9.85 -14.62 5.56
C GLU A 125 8.67 -14.42 4.61
N ASN A 126 7.47 -14.10 5.14
CA ASN A 126 6.30 -13.83 4.33
C ASN A 126 6.48 -12.61 3.43
N LEU A 127 7.23 -11.59 3.90
CA LEU A 127 7.56 -10.41 3.12
C LEU A 127 8.42 -10.76 1.90
N ILE A 128 9.45 -11.59 2.08
CA ILE A 128 10.32 -12.05 0.99
C ILE A 128 9.49 -12.84 -0.03
N ILE A 129 8.72 -13.83 0.41
CA ILE A 129 7.88 -14.66 -0.47
C ILE A 129 6.91 -13.79 -1.28
N SER A 130 6.22 -12.84 -0.60
CA SER A 130 5.27 -11.95 -1.27
C SER A 130 5.95 -10.99 -2.25
N LEU A 131 7.16 -10.51 -1.93
CA LEU A 131 7.90 -9.61 -2.79
C LEU A 131 8.46 -10.34 -4.03
N GLU A 132 9.00 -11.54 -3.87
CA GLU A 132 9.42 -12.40 -4.98
C GLU A 132 8.27 -12.68 -5.95
N LYS A 133 7.09 -13.00 -5.41
CA LYS A 133 5.89 -13.19 -6.21
C LYS A 133 5.53 -11.94 -7.02
N ASN A 134 5.65 -10.76 -6.42
CA ASN A 134 5.37 -9.48 -7.09
C ASN A 134 6.42 -9.07 -8.13
N LEU A 135 7.61 -9.68 -8.10
CA LEU A 135 8.66 -9.49 -9.10
C LEU A 135 8.60 -10.55 -10.21
N ASN A 136 7.78 -11.58 -10.07
CA ASN A 136 7.59 -12.61 -11.10
C ASN A 136 6.72 -12.09 -12.25
N LYS A 137 7.19 -12.22 -13.50
CA LYS A 137 6.54 -11.67 -14.70
C LYS A 137 5.08 -12.07 -14.86
N ASN A 138 4.76 -13.36 -14.70
CA ASN A 138 3.39 -13.85 -14.85
C ASN A 138 2.45 -13.26 -13.80
N ASN A 139 2.93 -13.10 -12.55
CA ASN A 139 2.15 -12.49 -11.48
C ASN A 139 1.96 -10.99 -11.70
N ILE A 140 2.97 -10.29 -12.22
CA ILE A 140 2.86 -8.86 -12.59
C ILE A 140 1.74 -8.68 -13.62
N GLU A 141 1.72 -9.46 -14.69
CA GLU A 141 0.71 -9.38 -15.75
C GLU A 141 -0.70 -9.58 -15.20
N ASN A 142 -0.91 -10.58 -14.35
CA ASN A 142 -2.20 -10.85 -13.70
C ASN A 142 -2.63 -9.69 -12.77
N THR A 143 -1.71 -9.20 -11.95
CA THR A 143 -1.96 -8.08 -11.03
C THR A 143 -2.31 -6.81 -11.79
N VAL A 144 -1.58 -6.49 -12.85
CA VAL A 144 -1.83 -5.33 -13.71
C VAL A 144 -3.18 -5.44 -14.43
N LYS A 145 -3.58 -6.63 -14.87
CA LYS A 145 -4.91 -6.89 -15.43
C LYS A 145 -6.01 -6.58 -14.41
N ASP A 146 -5.83 -7.03 -13.17
CA ASP A 146 -6.78 -6.74 -12.09
C ASP A 146 -6.84 -5.25 -11.73
N TYR A 147 -5.71 -4.56 -11.73
CA TYR A 147 -5.67 -3.11 -11.54
C TYR A 147 -6.41 -2.36 -12.63
N LYS A 148 -6.20 -2.73 -13.91
CA LYS A 148 -6.95 -2.12 -15.03
C LYS A 148 -8.46 -2.30 -14.87
N ASN A 149 -8.91 -3.50 -14.47
CA ASN A 149 -10.32 -3.78 -14.22
C ASN A 149 -10.88 -2.96 -13.05
N LEU A 150 -10.10 -2.76 -11.98
CA LEU A 150 -10.49 -1.92 -10.86
C LEU A 150 -10.63 -0.45 -11.29
N ILE A 151 -9.61 0.09 -11.97
CA ILE A 151 -9.56 1.49 -12.39
C ILE A 151 -10.69 1.80 -13.38
N SER A 152 -10.98 0.91 -14.33
CA SER A 152 -12.08 1.09 -15.27
C SER A 152 -13.44 1.21 -14.56
N LYS A 153 -13.67 0.43 -13.51
CA LYS A 153 -14.90 0.53 -12.70
C LYS A 153 -14.98 1.85 -11.93
N LEU A 154 -13.85 2.38 -11.46
CA LEU A 154 -13.83 3.66 -10.76
C LEU A 154 -14.05 4.84 -11.70
N ASN A 155 -13.45 4.83 -12.88
CA ASN A 155 -13.57 5.90 -13.87
C ASN A 155 -14.97 5.99 -14.53
N ASN A 156 -15.70 4.87 -14.57
CA ASN A 156 -17.05 4.84 -15.15
C ASN A 156 -18.15 5.34 -14.18
N GLN A 157 -17.78 5.84 -13.00
CA GLN A 157 -18.73 6.42 -12.05
C GLN A 157 -18.76 7.95 -12.27
N PRO A 158 -19.88 8.55 -12.66
CA PRO A 158 -20.03 10.00 -12.73
C PRO A 158 -20.10 10.60 -11.32
N VAL A 159 -18.95 10.61 -10.63
CA VAL A 159 -18.86 10.95 -9.20
C VAL A 159 -19.41 12.34 -8.95
N PHE A 160 -19.04 13.34 -9.77
CA PHE A 160 -19.50 14.72 -9.62
C PHE A 160 -21.01 14.86 -9.78
N ASP A 161 -21.60 14.21 -10.80
CA ASP A 161 -23.05 14.24 -11.04
C ASP A 161 -23.82 13.53 -9.93
N ASN A 162 -23.31 12.39 -9.46
CA ASN A 162 -23.93 11.65 -8.36
C ASN A 162 -23.85 12.41 -7.04
N VAL A 163 -22.72 13.06 -6.72
CA VAL A 163 -22.58 13.90 -5.54
C VAL A 163 -23.53 15.10 -5.63
N ALA A 164 -23.55 15.82 -6.76
CA ALA A 164 -24.45 16.95 -6.97
C ALA A 164 -25.93 16.54 -6.81
N LYS A 165 -26.35 15.43 -7.44
CA LYS A 165 -27.73 14.91 -7.30
C LYS A 165 -28.07 14.56 -5.86
N ASN A 166 -27.16 13.90 -5.14
CA ASN A 166 -27.37 13.55 -3.74
C ASN A 166 -27.50 14.79 -2.84
N ILE A 167 -26.66 15.80 -3.02
CA ILE A 167 -26.75 17.07 -2.28
C ILE A 167 -28.09 17.74 -2.55
N VAL A 168 -28.47 17.90 -3.83
CA VAL A 168 -29.76 18.50 -4.20
C VAL A 168 -30.93 17.72 -3.63
N SER A 169 -30.93 16.39 -3.73
CA SER A 169 -31.98 15.54 -3.19
C SER A 169 -32.10 15.61 -1.67
N PHE A 170 -31.00 15.85 -0.97
CA PHE A 170 -31.01 16.04 0.49
C PHE A 170 -31.62 17.38 0.86
N LEU A 171 -31.27 18.45 0.14
CA LEU A 171 -31.79 19.80 0.39
C LEU A 171 -33.28 19.96 0.02
N THR A 172 -33.78 19.16 -0.93
CA THR A 172 -35.19 19.22 -1.35
C THR A 172 -36.13 18.32 -0.53
N LYS A 173 -35.58 17.52 0.39
CA LYS A 173 -36.36 16.69 1.33
C LYS A 173 -36.60 17.38 2.69
N THR A 174 -36.12 18.60 2.86
CA THR A 174 -36.38 19.49 3.99
C THR A 174 -37.43 20.51 3.61
#